data_39ffb9412584c65a82e00b41bf52e454
#
_entry.id   39ffb9412584c65a82e00b41bf52e454
#
_cell.length_a   1.000
_cell.length_b   1.000
_cell.length_c   1.000
_cell.angle_alpha   90.00
_cell.angle_beta   90.00
_cell.angle_gamma   90.00
#
_symmetry.space_group_name_H-M   'P 1'
#
loop_
_entity.id
_entity.type
_entity.pdbx_description
1 polymer ?
#
loop_
_entity_poly.entity_id
_entity_poly.type
_entity_poly.pdbx_seq_one_letter_code
_entity_poly.pdbx_strand_id
1 'polypeptide(L)'
;IQMLDNLAKKLGVVLYVSGEESPEQIKNRSERVGISGTNIQVLSSGNINKIFELAESLQPKFIAFDSIQTLRDSSSQGAQGSINQIRDCGYKIINYAKSKSIPVLITGHVTKDGNLAGPKLLEHMVDTVLYMEGDKYMEMRILRVAKNRFGPEQEIGLFQMSFNGLKSIDNLSLSINVNGNIGSGRTLVPIVEGSRC
;
A
#
# COMPACT_ATOMS: atom_id res chain seq x y z
N ILE A 1 4.24 3.64 -5.57
CA ILE A 1 4.16 4.70 -6.58
C ILE A 1 3.70 4.18 -7.95
N GLN A 2 4.16 2.98 -8.44
CA GLN A 2 3.73 2.41 -9.73
C GLN A 2 2.20 2.24 -9.85
N MET A 3 1.55 1.78 -8.77
CA MET A 3 0.09 1.68 -8.72
C MET A 3 -0.57 3.07 -8.85
N LEU A 4 -0.02 4.10 -8.18
CA LEU A 4 -0.56 5.45 -8.25
C LEU A 4 -0.45 6.05 -9.65
N ASP A 5 0.65 5.78 -10.38
CA ASP A 5 0.81 6.21 -11.77
C ASP A 5 -0.24 5.56 -12.69
N ASN A 6 -0.50 4.26 -12.50
CA ASN A 6 -1.55 3.56 -13.24
C ASN A 6 -2.96 4.10 -12.91
N LEU A 7 -3.22 4.43 -11.65
CA LEU A 7 -4.48 5.05 -11.24
C LEU A 7 -4.61 6.48 -11.79
N ALA A 8 -3.54 7.28 -11.73
CA ALA A 8 -3.54 8.65 -12.24
C ALA A 8 -3.82 8.72 -13.75
N LYS A 9 -3.29 7.77 -14.52
CA LYS A 9 -3.59 7.63 -15.96
C LYS A 9 -5.06 7.32 -16.25
N LYS A 10 -5.73 6.59 -15.35
CA LYS A 10 -7.13 6.16 -15.54
C LYS A 10 -8.15 7.12 -14.94
N LEU A 11 -7.85 7.67 -13.78
CA LEU A 11 -8.81 8.41 -12.95
C LEU A 11 -8.60 9.93 -13.03
N GLY A 12 -7.40 10.39 -13.38
CA GLY A 12 -7.00 11.79 -13.30
C GLY A 12 -6.14 12.07 -12.07
N VAL A 13 -6.35 13.22 -11.42
CA VAL A 13 -5.48 13.67 -10.33
C VAL A 13 -5.52 12.72 -9.13
N VAL A 14 -4.34 12.29 -8.71
CA VAL A 14 -4.08 11.46 -7.52
C VAL A 14 -3.22 12.26 -6.55
N LEU A 15 -3.60 12.29 -5.27
CA LEU A 15 -2.80 12.89 -4.21
C LEU A 15 -2.01 11.81 -3.48
N TYR A 16 -0.68 11.92 -3.49
CA TYR A 16 0.22 11.08 -2.71
C TYR A 16 0.77 11.88 -1.53
N VAL A 17 0.37 11.48 -0.33
CA VAL A 17 0.80 12.08 0.93
C VAL A 17 1.90 11.21 1.52
N SER A 18 3.10 11.75 1.66
CA SER A 18 4.22 11.08 2.32
C SER A 18 4.64 11.88 3.55
N GLY A 19 4.75 11.17 4.66
CA GLY A 19 5.32 11.73 5.88
C GLY A 19 6.75 11.23 6.15
N GLU A 20 7.28 10.33 5.30
CA GLU A 20 8.58 9.69 5.48
C GLU A 20 9.62 10.19 4.47
N GLU A 21 9.20 10.37 3.22
CA GLU A 21 10.09 10.75 2.13
C GLU A 21 9.87 12.21 1.71
N SER A 22 10.99 12.88 1.37
CA SER A 22 10.90 14.19 0.73
C SER A 22 10.42 14.10 -0.72
N PRO A 23 9.90 15.20 -1.29
CA PRO A 23 9.50 15.22 -2.70
C PRO A 23 10.64 14.83 -3.65
N GLU A 24 11.89 15.19 -3.35
CA GLU A 24 13.07 14.84 -4.14
C GLU A 24 13.34 13.33 -4.11
N GLN A 25 13.21 12.69 -2.95
CA GLN A 25 13.38 11.26 -2.80
C GLN A 25 12.32 10.50 -3.59
N ILE A 26 11.05 10.95 -3.51
CA ILE A 26 9.94 10.38 -4.28
C ILE A 26 10.18 10.55 -5.78
N LYS A 27 10.63 11.73 -6.21
CA LYS A 27 10.97 12.01 -7.61
C LYS A 27 12.06 11.06 -8.11
N ASN A 28 13.19 10.96 -7.42
CA ASN A 28 14.30 10.08 -7.80
C ASN A 28 13.86 8.61 -7.89
N ARG A 29 13.02 8.17 -6.95
CA ARG A 29 12.43 6.82 -6.97
C ARG A 29 11.50 6.63 -8.16
N SER A 30 10.69 7.62 -8.51
CA SER A 30 9.78 7.58 -9.64
C SER A 30 10.52 7.49 -10.97
N GLU A 31 11.56 8.28 -11.14
CA GLU A 31 12.43 8.28 -12.33
C GLU A 31 13.11 6.91 -12.52
N ARG A 32 13.63 6.32 -11.44
CA ARG A 32 14.25 4.99 -11.48
C ARG A 32 13.31 3.91 -11.98
N VAL A 33 12.03 3.97 -11.62
CA VAL A 33 11.03 2.97 -12.03
C VAL A 33 10.27 3.38 -13.29
N GLY A 34 10.71 4.44 -13.98
CA GLY A 34 10.16 4.87 -15.27
C GLY A 34 8.74 5.46 -15.19
N ILE A 35 8.41 6.09 -14.07
CA ILE A 35 7.10 6.72 -13.87
C ILE A 35 7.13 8.16 -14.37
N SER A 36 6.16 8.51 -15.23
CA SER A 36 6.01 9.88 -15.75
C SER A 36 5.54 10.87 -14.69
N GLY A 37 4.79 10.40 -13.69
CA GLY A 37 4.25 11.22 -12.60
C GLY A 37 3.16 12.20 -13.03
N THR A 38 2.72 12.16 -14.27
CA THR A 38 1.64 13.02 -14.76
C THR A 38 0.38 12.78 -13.93
N ASN A 39 -0.24 13.83 -13.44
CA ASN A 39 -1.41 13.79 -12.56
C ASN A 39 -1.16 13.18 -11.14
N ILE A 40 0.08 12.95 -10.72
CA ILE A 40 0.39 12.65 -9.32
C ILE A 40 0.84 13.95 -8.65
N GLN A 41 0.07 14.39 -7.66
CA GLN A 41 0.44 15.49 -6.79
C GLN A 41 1.04 14.92 -5.50
N VAL A 42 2.22 15.39 -5.13
CA VAL A 42 2.94 14.92 -3.94
C VAL A 42 2.86 15.97 -2.85
N LEU A 43 2.45 15.56 -1.66
CA LEU A 43 2.48 16.38 -0.45
C LEU A 43 3.34 15.72 0.61
N SER A 44 4.44 16.35 0.99
CA SER A 44 5.23 15.94 2.16
C SER A 44 4.71 16.65 3.40
N SER A 45 3.80 16.01 4.12
CA SER A 45 3.20 16.54 5.35
C SER A 45 2.62 15.43 6.20
N GLY A 46 2.85 15.51 7.51
CA GLY A 46 2.16 14.67 8.49
C GLY A 46 0.89 15.32 9.10
N ASN A 47 0.61 16.58 8.82
CA ASN A 47 -0.53 17.29 9.42
C ASN A 47 -1.83 16.98 8.67
N ILE A 48 -2.74 16.23 9.29
CA ILE A 48 -3.97 15.76 8.66
C ILE A 48 -4.90 16.89 8.20
N ASN A 49 -4.96 18.00 8.94
CA ASN A 49 -5.83 19.12 8.58
C ASN A 49 -5.32 19.83 7.32
N LYS A 50 -4.01 20.08 7.21
CA LYS A 50 -3.39 20.64 6.00
C LYS A 50 -3.58 19.72 4.78
N ILE A 51 -3.53 18.41 5.00
CA ILE A 51 -3.77 17.43 3.94
C ILE A 51 -5.20 17.56 3.41
N PHE A 52 -6.18 17.65 4.29
CA PHE A 52 -7.58 17.81 3.88
C PHE A 52 -7.86 19.17 3.22
N GLU A 53 -7.27 20.26 3.71
CA GLU A 53 -7.36 21.59 3.08
C GLU A 53 -6.86 21.54 1.62
N LEU A 54 -5.70 20.90 1.40
CA LEU A 54 -5.19 20.72 0.04
C LEU A 54 -6.09 19.80 -0.80
N ALA A 55 -6.57 18.71 -0.24
CA ALA A 55 -7.47 17.79 -0.94
C ALA A 55 -8.78 18.47 -1.35
N GLU A 56 -9.33 19.38 -0.53
CA GLU A 56 -10.51 20.19 -0.89
C GLU A 56 -10.25 21.08 -2.11
N SER A 57 -9.10 21.72 -2.19
CA SER A 57 -8.75 22.59 -3.32
C SER A 57 -8.40 21.80 -4.58
N LEU A 58 -7.76 20.64 -4.43
CA LEU A 58 -7.26 19.81 -5.52
C LEU A 58 -8.32 18.88 -6.12
N GLN A 59 -9.31 18.49 -5.31
CA GLN A 59 -10.37 17.52 -5.66
C GLN A 59 -9.82 16.23 -6.30
N PRO A 60 -8.87 15.53 -5.65
CA PRO A 60 -8.25 14.35 -6.21
C PRO A 60 -9.28 13.22 -6.38
N LYS A 61 -9.04 12.35 -7.36
CA LYS A 61 -9.86 11.16 -7.59
C LYS A 61 -9.43 9.97 -6.74
N PHE A 62 -8.27 10.06 -6.10
CA PHE A 62 -7.71 9.04 -5.22
C PHE A 62 -6.69 9.70 -4.29
N ILE A 63 -6.60 9.24 -3.03
CA ILE A 63 -5.59 9.70 -2.08
C ILE A 63 -4.84 8.50 -1.52
N ALA A 64 -3.51 8.57 -1.49
CA ALA A 64 -2.65 7.60 -0.83
C ALA A 64 -1.91 8.25 0.33
N PHE A 65 -1.94 7.62 1.49
CA PHE A 65 -1.23 8.03 2.70
C PHE A 65 -0.08 7.05 2.99
N ASP A 66 1.15 7.54 3.05
CA ASP A 66 2.37 6.75 3.26
C ASP A 66 3.25 7.42 4.34
N SER A 67 3.18 6.95 5.56
CA SER A 67 2.33 5.95 6.19
C SER A 67 1.42 6.56 7.26
N ILE A 68 0.48 5.77 7.77
CA ILE A 68 -0.41 6.25 8.86
C ILE A 68 0.38 6.64 10.12
N GLN A 69 1.53 6.02 10.37
CA GLN A 69 2.38 6.28 11.51
C GLN A 69 3.00 7.70 11.50
N THR A 70 3.12 8.28 10.33
CA THR A 70 3.70 9.63 10.16
C THR A 70 2.68 10.74 10.28
N LEU A 71 1.40 10.39 10.29
CA LEU A 71 0.33 11.37 10.40
C LEU A 71 0.13 11.82 11.85
N ARG A 72 -0.29 13.06 11.99
CA ARG A 72 -0.67 13.63 13.28
C ARG A 72 -1.89 14.53 13.14
N ASP A 73 -2.72 14.45 14.15
CA ASP A 73 -3.81 15.37 14.40
C ASP A 73 -3.46 16.23 15.64
N SER A 74 -3.43 17.53 15.47
CA SER A 74 -3.13 18.44 16.57
C SER A 74 -4.21 18.46 17.67
N SER A 75 -5.41 17.99 17.37
CA SER A 75 -6.51 17.87 18.34
C SER A 75 -6.48 16.54 19.12
N SER A 76 -5.69 15.57 18.69
CA SER A 76 -5.56 14.26 19.34
C SER A 76 -4.42 14.26 20.36
N GLN A 77 -4.63 13.55 21.47
CA GLN A 77 -3.60 13.33 22.48
C GLN A 77 -2.65 12.20 22.06
N GLY A 78 -1.37 12.36 22.38
CA GLY A 78 -0.34 11.37 22.14
C GLY A 78 0.70 11.81 21.11
N ALA A 79 1.86 11.15 21.17
CA ALA A 79 2.94 11.39 20.22
C ALA A 79 2.59 10.82 18.83
N GLN A 80 3.22 11.36 17.81
CA GLN A 80 3.15 10.83 16.44
C GLN A 80 3.50 9.33 16.44
N GLY A 81 2.73 8.53 15.70
CA GLY A 81 2.90 7.09 15.64
C GLY A 81 2.33 6.31 16.84
N SER A 82 1.82 7.00 17.88
CA SER A 82 1.12 6.33 18.97
C SER A 82 -0.21 5.73 18.51
N ILE A 83 -0.70 4.72 19.24
CA ILE A 83 -1.97 4.04 18.94
C ILE A 83 -3.14 5.04 18.85
N ASN A 84 -3.18 6.02 19.75
CA ASN A 84 -4.24 7.03 19.75
C ASN A 84 -4.18 7.88 18.48
N GLN A 85 -2.99 8.38 18.10
CA GLN A 85 -2.82 9.17 16.88
C GLN A 85 -3.19 8.36 15.62
N ILE A 86 -2.75 7.11 15.53
CA ILE A 86 -3.09 6.22 14.40
C ILE A 86 -4.60 6.02 14.30
N ARG A 87 -5.27 5.76 15.43
CA ARG A 87 -6.72 5.59 15.49
C ARG A 87 -7.45 6.85 15.04
N ASP A 88 -7.09 7.99 15.62
CA ASP A 88 -7.79 9.24 15.39
C ASP A 88 -7.58 9.76 13.97
N CYS A 89 -6.33 9.68 13.44
CA CYS A 89 -6.04 9.98 12.05
C CYS A 89 -6.78 9.03 11.09
N GLY A 90 -6.76 7.73 11.37
CA GLY A 90 -7.48 6.73 10.57
C GLY A 90 -8.98 7.00 10.51
N TYR A 91 -9.59 7.32 11.66
CA TYR A 91 -11.00 7.68 11.73
C TYR A 91 -11.33 8.93 10.90
N LYS A 92 -10.51 9.98 11.00
CA LYS A 92 -10.68 11.20 10.20
C LYS A 92 -10.54 10.94 8.71
N ILE A 93 -9.55 10.13 8.28
CA ILE A 93 -9.34 9.79 6.88
C ILE A 93 -10.55 9.04 6.33
N ILE A 94 -11.05 8.02 7.05
CA ILE A 94 -12.18 7.21 6.62
C ILE A 94 -13.45 8.04 6.51
N ASN A 95 -13.71 8.93 7.47
CA ASN A 95 -14.86 9.83 7.42
C ASN A 95 -14.75 10.82 6.26
N TYR A 96 -13.57 11.38 6.03
CA TYR A 96 -13.31 12.26 4.89
C TYR A 96 -13.55 11.52 3.56
N ALA A 97 -12.96 10.34 3.40
CA ALA A 97 -13.14 9.49 2.23
C ALA A 97 -14.60 9.21 1.91
N LYS A 98 -15.39 8.84 2.95
CA LYS A 98 -16.82 8.59 2.82
C LYS A 98 -17.62 9.84 2.47
N SER A 99 -17.35 10.96 3.14
CA SER A 99 -18.08 12.22 2.92
C SER A 99 -17.85 12.79 1.51
N LYS A 100 -16.67 12.57 0.95
CA LYS A 100 -16.30 13.03 -0.39
C LYS A 100 -16.43 11.97 -1.48
N SER A 101 -16.76 10.73 -1.12
CA SER A 101 -16.79 9.59 -2.04
C SER A 101 -15.47 9.42 -2.80
N ILE A 102 -14.33 9.63 -2.10
CA ILE A 102 -12.98 9.50 -2.66
C ILE A 102 -12.36 8.21 -2.11
N PRO A 103 -11.94 7.26 -2.96
CA PRO A 103 -11.21 6.09 -2.50
C PRO A 103 -9.85 6.48 -1.93
N VAL A 104 -9.48 5.83 -0.82
CA VAL A 104 -8.21 6.07 -0.14
C VAL A 104 -7.42 4.78 0.03
N LEU A 105 -6.09 4.89 -0.07
CA LEU A 105 -5.14 3.89 0.35
C LEU A 105 -4.38 4.40 1.57
N ILE A 106 -4.28 3.57 2.59
CA ILE A 106 -3.48 3.86 3.78
C ILE A 106 -2.43 2.76 3.89
N THR A 107 -1.15 3.12 3.86
CA THR A 107 -0.09 2.17 4.19
C THR A 107 0.20 2.22 5.68
N GLY A 108 0.61 1.07 6.23
CA GLY A 108 1.04 0.94 7.61
C GLY A 108 2.12 -0.11 7.73
N HIS A 109 3.11 0.15 8.59
CA HIS A 109 4.18 -0.79 8.87
C HIS A 109 3.78 -1.72 10.01
N VAL A 110 3.93 -3.02 9.79
CA VAL A 110 3.81 -4.04 10.83
C VAL A 110 5.19 -4.43 11.31
N THR A 111 5.38 -4.59 12.61
CA THR A 111 6.64 -5.13 13.16
C THR A 111 6.74 -6.63 12.90
N LYS A 112 7.98 -7.16 12.95
CA LYS A 112 8.27 -8.59 12.78
C LYS A 112 7.49 -9.49 13.73
N ASP A 113 7.13 -8.98 14.90
CA ASP A 113 6.38 -9.73 15.93
C ASP A 113 4.86 -9.66 15.76
N GLY A 114 4.36 -9.00 14.71
CA GLY A 114 2.93 -8.85 14.44
C GLY A 114 2.15 -8.05 15.51
N ASN A 115 2.85 -7.48 16.48
CA ASN A 115 2.29 -6.94 17.73
C ASN A 115 2.09 -5.42 17.75
N LEU A 116 2.27 -4.71 16.64
CA LEU A 116 1.92 -3.29 16.63
C LEU A 116 0.40 -3.13 16.55
N ALA A 117 -0.16 -2.83 17.71
CA ALA A 117 -1.60 -2.63 17.90
C ALA A 117 -2.22 -1.56 16.97
N GLY A 118 -1.41 -0.64 16.42
CA GLY A 118 -1.89 0.45 15.58
C GLY A 118 -2.50 0.03 14.24
N PRO A 119 -1.77 -0.66 13.34
CA PRO A 119 -2.32 -1.08 12.04
C PRO A 119 -3.47 -2.07 12.17
N LYS A 120 -3.43 -3.03 13.10
CA LYS A 120 -4.53 -3.97 13.33
C LYS A 120 -5.83 -3.28 13.74
N LEU A 121 -5.75 -2.16 14.44
CA LEU A 121 -6.92 -1.37 14.80
C LEU A 121 -7.65 -0.86 13.55
N LEU A 122 -6.90 -0.45 12.51
CA LEU A 122 -7.48 0.06 11.27
C LEU A 122 -8.16 -1.03 10.43
N GLU A 123 -7.77 -2.31 10.57
CA GLU A 123 -8.35 -3.41 9.80
C GLU A 123 -9.86 -3.53 10.00
N HIS A 124 -10.35 -3.22 11.21
CA HIS A 124 -11.78 -3.23 11.49
C HIS A 124 -12.51 -2.02 10.88
N MET A 125 -11.81 -0.94 10.62
CA MET A 125 -12.38 0.33 10.16
C MET A 125 -12.44 0.45 8.64
N VAL A 126 -11.56 -0.26 7.91
CA VAL A 126 -11.44 -0.21 6.45
C VAL A 126 -12.24 -1.32 5.76
N ASP A 127 -12.52 -1.14 4.48
CA ASP A 127 -13.29 -2.10 3.69
C ASP A 127 -12.43 -3.23 3.13
N THR A 128 -11.16 -2.95 2.85
CA THR A 128 -10.20 -3.92 2.30
C THR A 128 -8.90 -3.86 3.07
N VAL A 129 -8.32 -5.02 3.37
CA VAL A 129 -7.00 -5.16 4.01
C VAL A 129 -6.12 -6.03 3.12
N LEU A 130 -4.96 -5.51 2.79
CA LEU A 130 -3.95 -6.17 1.97
C LEU A 130 -2.64 -6.28 2.76
N TYR A 131 -2.06 -7.45 2.78
CA TYR A 131 -0.71 -7.67 3.30
C TYR A 131 0.28 -7.83 2.16
N MET A 132 1.37 -7.06 2.21
CA MET A 132 2.52 -7.24 1.31
C MET A 132 3.61 -7.98 2.08
N GLU A 133 3.85 -9.21 1.68
CA GLU A 133 4.86 -10.08 2.27
C GLU A 133 6.07 -10.21 1.33
N GLY A 134 7.26 -10.30 1.89
CA GLY A 134 8.49 -10.49 1.13
C GLY A 134 9.29 -11.65 1.66
N ASP A 135 9.77 -12.52 0.78
CA ASP A 135 10.81 -13.48 1.13
C ASP A 135 12.18 -12.79 1.17
N LYS A 136 12.99 -13.11 2.19
CA LYS A 136 14.33 -12.55 2.33
C LYS A 136 15.32 -13.10 1.30
N TYR A 137 15.05 -14.28 0.78
CA TYR A 137 15.94 -15.03 -0.11
C TYR A 137 15.49 -15.00 -1.57
N MET A 138 14.24 -14.61 -1.82
CA MET A 138 13.69 -14.48 -3.15
C MET A 138 13.31 -13.04 -3.43
N GLU A 139 13.53 -12.58 -4.65
CA GLU A 139 13.06 -11.27 -5.12
C GLU A 139 11.53 -11.23 -5.29
N MET A 140 10.84 -12.16 -4.66
CA MET A 140 9.38 -12.27 -4.75
C MET A 140 8.68 -11.46 -3.65
N ARG A 141 7.53 -10.93 -4.02
CA ARG A 141 6.59 -10.27 -3.10
C ARG A 141 5.20 -10.85 -3.33
N ILE A 142 4.52 -11.14 -2.24
CA ILE A 142 3.17 -11.69 -2.24
C ILE A 142 2.25 -10.62 -1.67
N LEU A 143 1.26 -10.21 -2.43
CA LEU A 143 0.18 -9.35 -1.98
C LEU A 143 -1.03 -10.23 -1.67
N ARG A 144 -1.39 -10.32 -0.41
CA ARG A 144 -2.47 -11.17 0.09
C ARG A 144 -3.66 -10.34 0.53
N VAL A 145 -4.85 -10.73 0.10
CA VAL A 145 -6.10 -10.15 0.59
C VAL A 145 -6.48 -10.81 1.91
N ALA A 146 -6.49 -10.03 3.00
CA ALA A 146 -6.89 -10.51 4.32
C ALA A 146 -8.34 -10.16 4.68
N LYS A 147 -8.90 -9.13 4.03
CA LYS A 147 -10.28 -8.69 4.15
C LYS A 147 -10.72 -7.99 2.88
N ASN A 148 -11.91 -8.30 2.40
CA ASN A 148 -12.50 -7.59 1.27
C ASN A 148 -14.04 -7.60 1.37
N ARG A 149 -14.63 -6.46 1.70
CA ARG A 149 -16.11 -6.34 1.83
C ARG A 149 -16.84 -6.43 0.50
N PHE A 150 -16.16 -6.15 -0.61
CA PHE A 150 -16.79 -5.99 -1.93
C PHE A 150 -16.37 -7.07 -2.92
N GLY A 151 -15.63 -8.07 -2.50
CA GLY A 151 -15.15 -9.14 -3.37
C GLY A 151 -14.62 -10.35 -2.62
N PRO A 152 -14.00 -11.30 -3.32
CA PRO A 152 -13.46 -12.49 -2.69
C PRO A 152 -12.33 -12.15 -1.72
N GLU A 153 -12.28 -12.91 -0.64
CA GLU A 153 -11.17 -12.94 0.31
C GLU A 153 -10.18 -14.04 -0.11
N GLN A 154 -8.97 -14.01 0.46
CA GLN A 154 -7.91 -14.99 0.21
C GLN A 154 -7.31 -14.96 -1.21
N GLU A 155 -7.56 -13.92 -1.99
CA GLU A 155 -6.87 -13.73 -3.27
C GLU A 155 -5.41 -13.32 -3.04
N ILE A 156 -4.52 -13.78 -3.93
CA ILE A 156 -3.10 -13.43 -3.91
C ILE A 156 -2.65 -12.80 -5.22
N GLY A 157 -1.77 -11.80 -5.11
CA GLY A 157 -1.01 -11.24 -6.21
C GLY A 157 0.47 -11.54 -6.03
N LEU A 158 1.11 -12.02 -7.09
CA LEU A 158 2.54 -12.34 -7.06
C LEU A 158 3.31 -11.31 -7.86
N PHE A 159 4.41 -10.84 -7.28
CA PHE A 159 5.26 -9.85 -7.88
C PHE A 159 6.73 -10.25 -7.74
N GLN A 160 7.51 -9.90 -8.74
CA GLN A 160 8.97 -9.97 -8.69
C GLN A 160 9.54 -8.57 -8.51
N MET A 161 10.46 -8.43 -7.58
CA MET A 161 11.27 -7.23 -7.43
C MET A 161 12.29 -7.16 -8.57
N SER A 162 12.36 -6.03 -9.24
CA SER A 162 13.36 -5.77 -10.27
C SER A 162 13.97 -4.38 -10.07
N PHE A 163 15.04 -4.09 -10.80
CA PHE A 163 15.63 -2.75 -10.78
C PHE A 163 14.61 -1.65 -11.12
N ASN A 164 13.70 -1.95 -12.03
CA ASN A 164 12.64 -1.05 -12.49
C ASN A 164 11.34 -1.17 -11.66
N GLY A 165 11.40 -1.69 -10.44
CA GLY A 165 10.27 -1.82 -9.53
C GLY A 165 9.64 -3.21 -9.49
N LEU A 166 8.38 -3.30 -9.10
CA LEU A 166 7.62 -4.54 -9.02
C LEU A 166 6.99 -4.89 -10.36
N LYS A 167 7.16 -6.14 -10.79
CA LYS A 167 6.49 -6.71 -11.95
C LYS A 167 5.53 -7.80 -11.51
N SER A 168 4.31 -7.82 -12.03
CA SER A 168 3.36 -8.91 -11.75
C SER A 168 3.84 -10.21 -12.39
N ILE A 169 3.60 -11.32 -11.70
CA ILE A 169 3.85 -12.67 -12.18
C ILE A 169 2.49 -13.32 -12.41
N ASP A 170 2.11 -13.46 -13.67
CA ASP A 170 0.79 -14.01 -14.02
C ASP A 170 0.81 -15.55 -14.05
N ASN A 171 1.98 -16.16 -14.21
CA ASN A 171 2.15 -17.60 -14.32
C ASN A 171 3.33 -18.09 -13.47
N LEU A 172 3.04 -18.69 -12.31
CA LEU A 172 4.04 -19.19 -11.37
C LEU A 172 4.90 -20.31 -11.98
N SER A 173 4.31 -21.13 -12.84
CA SER A 173 4.99 -22.23 -13.50
C SER A 173 6.13 -21.79 -14.43
N LEU A 174 6.10 -20.55 -14.92
CA LEU A 174 7.19 -19.99 -15.72
C LEU A 174 8.31 -19.40 -14.87
N SER A 175 8.01 -19.02 -13.63
CA SER A 175 8.97 -18.38 -12.71
C SER A 175 9.71 -19.42 -11.85
N ILE A 176 9.08 -20.55 -11.58
CA ILE A 176 9.74 -21.70 -10.99
C ILE A 176 10.39 -22.45 -12.14
N ASN A 177 11.71 -22.43 -12.24
CA ASN A 177 12.46 -23.13 -13.26
C ASN A 177 12.30 -24.65 -13.01
N VAL A 178 11.17 -25.23 -13.46
CA VAL A 178 10.81 -26.65 -13.29
C VAL A 178 11.81 -27.56 -14.04
N ASN A 179 12.58 -26.98 -14.96
CA ASN A 179 13.66 -27.66 -15.70
C ASN A 179 15.01 -27.70 -14.95
N GLY A 180 15.12 -26.99 -13.81
CA GLY A 180 16.27 -27.17 -12.92
C GLY A 180 16.12 -28.49 -12.18
N ASN A 181 17.13 -29.36 -12.22
CA ASN A 181 17.22 -30.58 -11.43
C ASN A 181 16.71 -30.32 -10.01
N ILE A 182 15.50 -30.77 -9.70
CA ILE A 182 15.03 -30.82 -8.33
C ILE A 182 15.96 -31.80 -7.64
N GLY A 183 16.89 -31.26 -6.84
CA GLY A 183 17.84 -32.10 -6.13
C GLY A 183 17.11 -33.14 -5.27
N SER A 184 17.74 -34.28 -5.06
CA SER A 184 17.22 -35.33 -4.19
C SER A 184 16.72 -34.77 -2.85
N GLY A 185 15.49 -35.11 -2.44
CA GLY A 185 14.87 -34.63 -1.20
C GLY A 185 14.05 -33.34 -1.34
N ARG A 186 13.81 -32.81 -2.51
CA ARG A 186 12.91 -31.69 -2.76
C ARG A 186 11.69 -32.15 -3.55
N THR A 187 10.53 -31.64 -3.18
CA THR A 187 9.29 -31.82 -3.91
C THR A 187 8.53 -30.50 -4.03
N LEU A 188 7.80 -30.33 -5.11
CA LEU A 188 6.88 -29.23 -5.29
C LEU A 188 5.49 -29.73 -4.90
N VAL A 189 4.85 -29.04 -3.97
CA VAL A 189 3.48 -29.32 -3.54
C VAL A 189 2.61 -28.17 -4.00
N PRO A 190 1.60 -28.41 -4.86
CA PRO A 190 0.64 -27.37 -5.21
C PRO A 190 -0.25 -27.06 -4.02
N ILE A 191 -0.44 -25.77 -3.75
CA ILE A 191 -1.36 -25.27 -2.74
C ILE A 191 -2.34 -24.35 -3.45
N VAL A 192 -3.63 -24.58 -3.22
CA VAL A 192 -4.69 -23.67 -3.71
C VAL A 192 -4.91 -22.58 -2.69
N GLU A 193 -4.88 -21.34 -3.14
CA GLU A 193 -5.17 -20.18 -2.30
C GLU A 193 -6.01 -19.17 -3.10
N GLY A 194 -7.23 -18.94 -2.63
CA GLY A 194 -8.22 -18.19 -3.39
C GLY A 194 -8.60 -18.88 -4.68
N SER A 195 -8.53 -18.15 -5.80
CA SER A 195 -8.78 -18.65 -7.15
C SER A 195 -7.52 -19.15 -7.87
N ARG A 196 -6.37 -19.18 -7.21
CA ARG A 196 -5.06 -19.56 -7.77
C ARG A 196 -4.51 -20.83 -7.10
N CYS A 197 -3.76 -21.61 -7.87
CA CYS A 197 -3.00 -22.77 -7.41
C CYS A 197 -1.53 -22.67 -7.86
#